data_01a023090ca125e55defc240ba02087f
#
_entry.id   01a023090ca125e55defc240ba02087f
#
_cell.length_a   1.000
_cell.length_b   1.000
_cell.length_c   1.000
_cell.angle_alpha   90.00
_cell.angle_beta   90.00
_cell.angle_gamma   90.00
#
_symmetry.space_group_name_H-M   'P 1'
#
loop_
_entity.id
_entity.type
_entity.pdbx_description
1 polymer ?
#
loop_
_entity_poly.entity_id
_entity_poly.type
_entity_poly.pdbx_seq_one_letter_code
_entity_poly.pdbx_strand_id
1 'polypeptide(L)' 'GREVRVIVTPEQIDDAAAGELSETIARRIEDELQYPGQIRVVVIRETRAVGIAR' A
#
# COMPACT_ATOMS: atom_id res chain seq x y z
N GLY A 1 0.74 17.11 -0.11
CA GLY A 1 0.09 15.94 0.39
C GLY A 1 1.08 14.88 0.83
N ARG A 2 0.59 13.92 1.58
CA ARG A 2 1.39 12.79 2.04
C ARG A 2 1.05 11.53 1.28
N GLU A 3 1.98 10.60 1.24
CA GLU A 3 1.81 9.32 0.56
C GLU A 3 2.21 8.18 1.48
N VAL A 4 1.38 7.16 1.52
CA VAL A 4 1.66 5.89 2.20
C VAL A 4 1.84 4.83 1.13
N ARG A 5 2.96 4.14 1.15
CA ARG A 5 3.25 3.05 0.21
C ARG A 5 3.26 1.72 0.94
N VAL A 6 2.49 0.78 0.43
CA VAL A 6 2.45 -0.58 0.96
C VAL A 6 2.90 -1.53 -0.14
N ILE A 7 3.91 -2.33 0.16
CA ILE A 7 4.45 -3.29 -0.81
C ILE A 7 3.95 -4.68 -0.43
N VAL A 8 3.35 -5.37 -1.38
CA VAL A 8 2.82 -6.72 -1.20
C VAL A 8 3.38 -7.65 -2.26
N THR A 9 3.31 -8.95 -2.00
CA THR A 9 3.78 -9.95 -2.97
C THR A 9 2.66 -10.35 -3.92
N PRO A 10 2.94 -10.44 -5.25
CA PRO A 10 1.92 -10.80 -6.23
C PRO A 10 1.30 -12.18 -6.02
N GLU A 11 2.02 -13.09 -5.38
CA GLU A 11 1.54 -14.44 -5.10
C GLU A 11 0.39 -14.47 -4.09
N GLN A 12 0.33 -13.48 -3.21
CA GLN A 12 -0.66 -13.42 -2.13
C GLN A 12 -1.82 -12.49 -2.44
N ILE A 13 -1.58 -11.48 -3.25
CA ILE A 13 -2.58 -10.44 -3.52
C ILE A 13 -2.61 -10.15 -5.02
N ASP A 14 -3.77 -10.34 -5.65
CA ASP A 14 -3.96 -9.98 -7.04
C ASP A 14 -4.31 -8.49 -7.18
N ASP A 15 -4.51 -8.02 -8.42
CA ASP A 15 -4.78 -6.61 -8.67
C ASP A 15 -6.07 -6.12 -8.04
N ALA A 16 -7.12 -6.96 -8.06
CA ALA A 16 -8.41 -6.61 -7.45
C ALA A 16 -8.27 -6.48 -5.94
N ALA A 17 -7.57 -7.42 -5.30
CA ALA A 17 -7.32 -7.37 -3.86
C ALA A 17 -6.44 -6.18 -3.48
N ALA A 18 -5.47 -5.83 -4.31
CA ALA A 18 -4.64 -4.64 -4.08
C ALA A 18 -5.48 -3.36 -4.12
N GLY A 19 -6.41 -3.26 -5.06
CA GLY A 19 -7.33 -2.14 -5.13
C GLY A 19 -8.20 -2.04 -3.88
N GLU A 20 -8.78 -3.15 -3.44
CA GLU A 20 -9.58 -3.20 -2.21
C GLU A 20 -8.75 -2.82 -0.98
N LEU A 21 -7.51 -3.31 -0.91
CA LEU A 21 -6.62 -3.00 0.20
C LEU A 21 -6.32 -1.50 0.29
N SER A 22 -6.04 -0.86 -0.85
CA SER A 22 -5.77 0.57 -0.87
C SER A 22 -6.97 1.37 -0.37
N GLU A 23 -8.18 0.99 -0.76
CA GLU A 23 -9.41 1.64 -0.30
C GLU A 23 -9.66 1.43 1.18
N THR A 24 -9.41 0.20 1.67
CA THR A 24 -9.58 -0.12 3.08
C THR A 24 -8.61 0.69 3.95
N ILE A 25 -7.35 0.78 3.53
CA ILE A 25 -6.36 1.58 4.25
C ILE A 25 -6.75 3.05 4.25
N ALA A 26 -7.18 3.57 3.10
CA ALA A 26 -7.60 4.97 2.99
C ALA A 26 -8.76 5.28 3.93
N ARG A 27 -9.76 4.40 4.01
CA ARG A 27 -10.89 4.58 4.94
C ARG A 27 -10.46 4.56 6.39
N ARG A 28 -9.56 3.64 6.76
CA ARG A 28 -9.04 3.56 8.12
C ARG A 28 -8.31 4.84 8.50
N ILE A 29 -7.53 5.39 7.57
CA ILE A 29 -6.84 6.64 7.79
C ILE A 29 -7.84 7.78 8.00
N GLU A 30 -8.87 7.87 7.16
CA GLU A 30 -9.91 8.89 7.30
C GLU A 30 -10.63 8.81 8.65
N ASP A 31 -10.93 7.58 9.10
CA ASP A 31 -11.66 7.36 10.33
C ASP A 31 -10.83 7.61 11.59
N GLU A 32 -9.54 7.26 11.55
CA GLU A 32 -8.68 7.27 12.73
C GLU A 32 -7.79 8.50 12.83
N LEU A 33 -7.48 9.14 11.71
CA LEU A 33 -6.60 10.30 11.67
C LEU A 33 -7.34 11.51 11.13
N GLN A 34 -7.33 12.59 11.89
CA GLN A 34 -7.89 13.86 11.42
C GLN A 34 -6.75 14.65 10.75
N TYR A 35 -6.49 14.35 9.52
CA TYR A 35 -5.45 15.01 8.74
C TYR A 35 -6.10 16.06 7.83
N PRO A 36 -5.60 17.30 7.85
CA PRO A 36 -6.25 18.41 7.12
C PRO A 36 -6.03 18.42 5.62
N GLY A 37 -5.32 17.46 5.07
CA GLY A 37 -5.06 17.36 3.64
C GLY A 37 -5.43 15.98 3.12
N GLN A 38 -5.01 15.69 1.91
CA GLN A 38 -5.16 14.36 1.33
C GLN A 38 -3.97 13.48 1.67
N ILE A 39 -4.25 12.20 1.92
CA ILE A 39 -3.23 11.18 2.07
C ILE A 39 -3.44 10.18 0.94
N ARG A 40 -2.44 10.04 0.09
CA ARG A 40 -2.47 9.11 -1.03
C ARG A 40 -2.00 7.74 -0.55
N VAL A 41 -2.80 6.71 -0.77
CA VAL A 41 -2.44 5.34 -0.43
C VAL A 41 -2.14 4.58 -1.71
N VAL A 42 -0.93 4.05 -1.79
CA VAL A 42 -0.46 3.29 -2.95
C VAL A 42 -0.10 1.88 -2.51
N VAL A 43 -0.73 0.89 -3.12
CA VAL A 43 -0.38 -0.52 -2.91
C VAL A 43 0.39 -1.00 -4.13
N ILE A 44 1.60 -1.49 -3.91
CA ILE A 44 2.51 -1.91 -4.96
C ILE A 44 2.69 -3.43 -4.88
N ARG A 45 2.41 -4.13 -5.97
CA ARG A 45 2.70 -5.56 -6.09
C ARG A 45 4.09 -5.70 -6.68
N GLU A 46 5.00 -6.30 -5.93
CA GLU A 46 6.40 -6.35 -6.32
C GLU A 46 7.05 -7.67 -5.90
N THR A 47 7.85 -8.23 -6.79
CA THR A 47 8.69 -9.37 -6.49
C THR A 47 10.15 -8.92 -6.47
N ARG A 48 10.89 -9.32 -5.44
CA ARG A 48 12.30 -8.99 -5.32
C ARG A 48 13.14 -10.26 -5.20
N ALA A 49 14.31 -10.23 -5.84
CA ALA A 49 15.33 -11.23 -5.65
C ALA A 49 16.58 -10.51 -5.13
N VAL A 50 17.19 -11.04 -4.08
CA VAL A 50 18.34 -10.42 -3.45
C VAL A 50 19.51 -11.40 -3.42
N GLY A 51 20.64 -10.98 -3.95
CA GLY A 51 21.90 -11.69 -3.81
C GLY A 51 22.86 -10.90 -2.92
N ILE A 52 23.67 -11.59 -2.16
CA ILE A 52 24.65 -10.96 -1.28
C ILE A 52 26.04 -11.39 -1.69
N ALA A 53 26.85 -10.42 -2.06
CA ALA A 53 28.28 -10.64 -2.31
C ALA A 53 29.04 -10.48 -0.98
N ARG A 54 29.99 -11.37 -0.73
CA ARG A 54 30.76 -11.36 0.51
C ARG A 54 32.25 -11.20 0.22
#